data_f2b2d6d854d6664e9a1edaecd4241e02
#
_entry.id   f2b2d6d854d6664e9a1edaecd4241e02
#
_cell.length_a   1.000
_cell.length_b   1.000
_cell.length_c   1.000
_cell.angle_alpha   90.00
_cell.angle_beta   90.00
_cell.angle_gamma   90.00
#
_symmetry.space_group_name_H-M   'P 1'
#
loop_
_entity.id
_entity.type
_entity.pdbx_description
1 polymer ?
#
loop_
_entity_poly.entity_id
_entity_poly.type
_entity_poly.pdbx_seq_one_letter_code
_entity_poly.pdbx_strand_id
1 'polypeptide(L)'
;MEQELLTEFKNRMHISHSTEDANLLMIIKASVDDIKHKCSLATLDNNNRAIELALERTRYVYNDSVEFFDENFRSQLTSVGLESILGGFADETKV
;
A
#
# COMPACT_ATOMS: atom_id res chain seq x y z
N MET A 1 8.11 8.25 4.41
CA MET A 1 6.85 7.77 3.80
C MET A 1 5.78 7.39 4.82
N GLU A 2 6.14 6.67 5.85
CA GLU A 2 5.12 6.17 6.80
C GLU A 2 4.37 7.29 7.52
N GLN A 3 5.05 8.37 7.89
CA GLN A 3 4.39 9.50 8.56
C GLN A 3 3.38 10.19 7.62
N GLU A 4 3.74 10.31 6.36
CA GLU A 4 2.84 10.89 5.36
C GLU A 4 1.62 10.01 5.15
N LEU A 5 1.82 8.69 5.12
CA LEU A 5 0.73 7.73 5.00
C LEU A 5 -0.17 7.75 6.24
N LEU A 6 0.43 7.93 7.42
CA LEU A 6 -0.36 8.06 8.65
C LEU A 6 -1.29 9.26 8.57
N THR A 7 -0.76 10.41 8.14
CA THR A 7 -1.57 11.62 8.00
C THR A 7 -2.70 11.40 6.99
N GLU A 8 -2.38 10.80 5.84
CA GLU A 8 -3.37 10.53 4.81
C GLU A 8 -4.44 9.54 5.31
N PHE A 9 -4.02 8.48 5.97
CA PHE A 9 -4.96 7.48 6.50
C PHE A 9 -5.91 8.11 7.51
N LYS A 10 -5.38 8.91 8.43
CA LYS A 10 -6.20 9.58 9.44
C LYS A 10 -7.20 10.53 8.79
N ASN A 11 -6.79 11.24 7.74
CA ASN A 11 -7.69 12.13 7.02
C ASN A 11 -8.82 11.34 6.36
N ARG A 12 -8.52 10.22 5.71
CA ARG A 12 -9.52 9.38 5.04
C ARG A 12 -10.52 8.77 6.01
N MET A 13 -10.03 8.38 7.19
CA MET A 13 -10.86 7.72 8.21
C MET A 13 -11.48 8.71 9.18
N HIS A 14 -11.23 10.01 9.00
CA HIS A 14 -11.74 11.06 9.89
C HIS A 14 -11.29 10.88 11.34
N ILE A 15 -10.05 10.43 11.52
CA ILE A 15 -9.46 10.26 12.85
C ILE A 15 -8.73 11.55 13.23
N SER A 16 -9.17 12.21 14.29
CA SER A 16 -8.59 13.49 14.69
C SER A 16 -7.71 13.40 15.93
N HIS A 17 -7.83 12.32 16.71
CA HIS A 17 -7.01 12.13 17.91
C HIS A 17 -5.70 11.42 17.58
N SER A 18 -4.75 11.45 18.52
CA SER A 18 -3.44 10.85 18.33
C SER A 18 -3.18 9.64 19.21
N THR A 19 -4.19 9.15 19.93
CA THR A 19 -4.02 8.06 20.88
C THR A 19 -3.67 6.73 20.21
N GLU A 20 -4.02 6.56 18.93
CA GLU A 20 -3.74 5.33 18.18
C GLU A 20 -2.58 5.47 17.19
N ASP A 21 -1.89 6.61 17.18
CA ASP A 21 -0.87 6.87 16.15
C ASP A 21 0.22 5.81 16.12
N ALA A 22 0.71 5.37 17.28
CA ALA A 22 1.75 4.34 17.33
C ALA A 22 1.26 3.03 16.72
N ASN A 23 0.03 2.62 17.04
CA ASN A 23 -0.55 1.40 16.50
C ASN A 23 -0.81 1.52 15.00
N LEU A 24 -1.37 2.65 14.58
CA LEU A 24 -1.62 2.90 13.16
C LEU A 24 -0.32 2.90 12.36
N LEU A 25 0.74 3.47 12.91
CA LEU A 25 2.04 3.50 12.24
C LEU A 25 2.59 2.09 12.06
N MET A 26 2.43 1.22 13.05
CA MET A 26 2.83 -0.18 12.92
C MET A 26 2.06 -0.89 11.81
N ILE A 27 0.76 -0.65 11.75
CA ILE A 27 -0.07 -1.25 10.69
C ILE A 27 0.35 -0.75 9.32
N ILE A 28 0.64 0.53 9.20
CA ILE A 28 1.08 1.14 7.95
C ILE A 28 2.41 0.54 7.50
N LYS A 29 3.37 0.41 8.42
CA LYS A 29 4.66 -0.20 8.09
C LYS A 29 4.49 -1.63 7.59
N ALA A 30 3.67 -2.41 8.26
CA ALA A 30 3.39 -3.78 7.85
C ALA A 30 2.71 -3.81 6.48
N SER A 31 1.79 -2.87 6.23
CA SER A 31 1.11 -2.79 4.94
C SER A 31 2.04 -2.42 3.81
N VAL A 32 2.92 -1.45 4.03
CA VAL A 32 3.94 -1.07 3.03
C VAL A 32 4.83 -2.28 2.70
N ASP A 33 5.31 -2.98 3.72
CA ASP A 33 6.15 -4.14 3.51
C ASP A 33 5.42 -5.25 2.75
N ASP A 34 4.16 -5.48 3.07
CA ASP A 34 3.36 -6.51 2.41
C ASP A 34 3.16 -6.19 0.93
N ILE A 35 2.84 -4.94 0.60
CA ILE A 35 2.65 -4.54 -0.80
C ILE A 35 3.97 -4.63 -1.57
N LYS A 36 5.07 -4.20 -0.96
CA LYS A 36 6.40 -4.33 -1.59
C LYS A 36 6.68 -5.79 -1.93
N HIS A 37 6.40 -6.68 -1.01
CA HIS A 37 6.63 -8.11 -1.21
C HIS A 37 5.72 -8.67 -2.31
N LYS A 38 4.44 -8.39 -2.24
CA LYS A 38 3.47 -8.94 -3.20
C LYS A 38 3.64 -8.40 -4.61
N CYS A 39 4.08 -7.17 -4.74
CA CYS A 39 4.24 -6.51 -6.04
C CYS A 39 5.69 -6.46 -6.52
N SER A 40 6.61 -7.09 -5.81
CA SER A 40 8.04 -7.13 -6.18
C SER A 40 8.63 -5.72 -6.31
N LEU A 41 8.31 -4.86 -5.36
CA LEU A 41 8.77 -3.47 -5.35
C LEU A 41 9.84 -3.26 -4.28
N ALA A 42 10.89 -2.53 -4.63
CA ALA A 42 11.92 -2.13 -3.65
C ALA A 42 11.39 -1.02 -2.74
N THR A 43 10.53 -0.16 -3.29
CA THR A 43 9.96 0.98 -2.57
C THR A 43 8.60 1.30 -3.17
N LEU A 44 7.75 2.00 -2.43
CA LEU A 44 6.49 2.52 -2.95
C LEU A 44 6.62 3.97 -3.45
N ASP A 45 7.80 4.57 -3.34
CA ASP A 45 8.02 5.96 -3.73
C ASP A 45 7.62 6.17 -5.20
N ASN A 46 6.85 7.23 -5.44
CA ASN A 46 6.37 7.61 -6.77
C ASN A 46 5.46 6.57 -7.43
N ASN A 47 4.94 5.63 -6.65
CA ASN A 47 4.01 4.63 -7.15
C ASN A 47 2.66 4.80 -6.45
N ASN A 48 1.81 5.67 -7.01
CA ASN A 48 0.54 6.02 -6.39
C ASN A 48 -0.39 4.81 -6.25
N ARG A 49 -0.37 3.90 -7.21
CA ARG A 49 -1.22 2.69 -7.14
C ARG A 49 -0.80 1.77 -6.00
N ALA A 50 0.51 1.61 -5.81
CA ALA A 50 1.03 0.80 -4.71
C ALA A 50 0.74 1.48 -3.35
N ILE A 51 0.87 2.79 -3.29
CA ILE A 51 0.54 3.56 -2.08
C ILE A 51 -0.94 3.38 -1.73
N GLU A 52 -1.82 3.46 -2.71
CA GLU A 52 -3.25 3.23 -2.49
C GLU A 52 -3.51 1.82 -1.94
N LEU A 53 -2.83 0.80 -2.46
CA LEU A 53 -2.97 -0.56 -1.96
C LEU A 53 -2.51 -0.66 -0.50
N ALA A 54 -1.43 0.02 -0.14
CA ALA A 54 -0.96 0.03 1.25
C ALA A 54 -1.98 0.68 2.19
N LEU A 55 -2.59 1.78 1.77
CA LEU A 55 -3.63 2.45 2.54
C LEU A 55 -4.88 1.59 2.67
N GLU A 56 -5.28 0.92 1.60
CA GLU A 56 -6.43 0.01 1.64
C GLU A 56 -6.17 -1.18 2.55
N ARG A 57 -4.97 -1.77 2.50
CA ARG A 57 -4.63 -2.85 3.42
C ARG A 57 -4.67 -2.37 4.86
N THR A 58 -4.19 -1.16 5.12
CA THR A 58 -4.25 -0.57 6.46
C THR A 58 -5.69 -0.45 6.93
N ARG A 59 -6.59 -0.01 6.05
CA ARG A 59 -8.01 0.10 6.37
C ARG A 59 -8.61 -1.27 6.70
N TYR A 60 -8.23 -2.31 5.95
CA TYR A 60 -8.70 -3.66 6.20
C TYR A 60 -8.21 -4.19 7.55
N VAL A 61 -6.93 -3.96 7.88
CA VAL A 61 -6.40 -4.34 9.20
C VAL A 61 -7.13 -3.59 10.30
N TYR A 62 -7.32 -2.29 10.11
CA TYR A 62 -7.99 -1.44 11.11
C TYR A 62 -9.42 -1.91 11.38
N ASN A 63 -10.08 -2.44 10.37
CA ASN A 63 -11.46 -2.94 10.46
C ASN A 63 -11.55 -4.45 10.69
N ASP A 64 -10.46 -5.10 11.06
CA ASP A 64 -10.42 -6.54 11.33
C ASP A 64 -10.87 -7.40 10.15
N SER A 65 -10.58 -6.98 8.93
CA SER A 65 -11.00 -7.68 7.71
C SER A 65 -9.83 -8.02 6.79
N VAL A 66 -8.60 -8.03 7.30
CA VAL A 66 -7.42 -8.18 6.46
C VAL A 66 -7.40 -9.51 5.68
N GLU A 67 -8.07 -10.53 6.18
CA GLU A 67 -8.17 -11.82 5.51
C GLU A 67 -8.87 -11.74 4.15
N PHE A 68 -9.64 -10.69 3.91
CA PHE A 68 -10.32 -10.48 2.63
C PHE A 68 -9.56 -9.58 1.67
N PHE A 69 -8.45 -8.99 2.12
CA PHE A 69 -7.75 -8.00 1.32
C PHE A 69 -7.21 -8.57 0.01
N ASP A 70 -6.49 -9.69 0.09
CA ASP A 70 -5.85 -10.27 -1.10
C ASP A 70 -6.88 -10.65 -2.16
N GLU A 71 -7.99 -11.23 -1.74
CA GLU A 71 -9.05 -11.60 -2.67
C GLU A 71 -9.70 -10.38 -3.31
N ASN A 72 -10.03 -9.37 -2.50
CA ASN A 72 -10.73 -8.19 -2.99
C ASN A 72 -9.84 -7.30 -3.88
N PHE A 73 -8.52 -7.34 -3.69
CA PHE A 73 -7.58 -6.52 -4.45
C PHE A 73 -6.64 -7.33 -5.34
N ARG A 74 -6.99 -8.57 -5.63
CA ARG A 74 -6.13 -9.46 -6.44
C ARG A 74 -5.78 -8.84 -7.78
N SER A 75 -6.75 -8.27 -8.46
CA SER A 75 -6.56 -7.67 -9.77
C SER A 75 -5.57 -6.51 -9.72
N GLN A 76 -5.74 -5.63 -8.73
CA GLN A 76 -4.85 -4.48 -8.57
C GLN A 76 -3.45 -4.92 -8.16
N LEU A 77 -3.34 -5.88 -7.26
CA LEU A 77 -2.03 -6.41 -6.83
C LEU A 77 -1.29 -7.03 -8.02
N THR A 78 -2.00 -7.81 -8.82
CA THR A 78 -1.42 -8.44 -10.00
C THR A 78 -0.96 -7.39 -11.01
N SER A 79 -1.79 -6.38 -11.25
CA SER A 79 -1.47 -5.32 -12.20
C SER A 79 -0.23 -4.53 -11.79
N VAL A 80 -0.15 -4.11 -10.53
CA VAL A 80 1.00 -3.37 -10.02
C VAL A 80 2.26 -4.24 -10.05
N GLY A 81 2.13 -5.52 -9.69
CA GLY A 81 3.26 -6.45 -9.72
C GLY A 81 3.78 -6.67 -11.13
N LEU A 82 2.89 -6.82 -12.12
CA LEU A 82 3.29 -6.97 -13.52
C LEU A 82 3.98 -5.72 -14.04
N GLU A 83 3.47 -4.55 -13.72
CA GLU A 83 4.11 -3.29 -14.11
C GLU A 83 5.52 -3.19 -13.53
N SER A 84 5.70 -3.61 -12.29
CA SER A 84 7.02 -3.61 -11.66
C SER A 84 8.00 -4.50 -12.41
N ILE A 85 7.56 -5.70 -12.82
CA ILE A 85 8.41 -6.67 -13.50
C ILE A 85 8.66 -6.24 -14.96
N LEU A 86 7.63 -5.78 -15.65
CA LEU A 86 7.70 -5.46 -17.08
C LEU A 86 8.13 -4.02 -17.35
N GLY A 87 8.19 -3.18 -16.36
CA GLY A 87 8.53 -1.78 -16.52
C GLY A 87 9.87 -1.56 -17.19
N GLY A 88 10.87 -2.36 -16.83
CA GLY A 88 12.19 -2.29 -17.43
C GLY A 88 12.18 -2.61 -18.91
N PHE A 89 11.38 -3.59 -19.31
CA PHE A 89 11.22 -3.96 -20.72
C PHE A 89 10.52 -2.84 -21.49
N ALA A 90 9.50 -2.25 -20.90
CA ALA A 90 8.78 -1.16 -21.55
C ALA A 90 9.69 0.04 -21.79
N ASP A 91 10.54 0.36 -20.82
CA ASP A 91 11.50 1.45 -20.94
C ASP A 91 12.52 1.17 -22.04
N GLU A 92 13.00 -0.06 -22.15
CA GLU A 92 13.94 -0.46 -23.19
C GLU A 92 13.32 -0.39 -24.57
N THR A 93 12.04 -0.74 -24.70
CA THR A 93 11.38 -0.77 -26.01
C THR A 93 10.94 0.61 -26.49
N LYS A 94 10.96 1.60 -25.64
CA LYS A 94 10.60 2.98 -26.02
C LYS A 94 11.73 3.75 -26.69
N VAL A 95 12.90 3.21 -26.68
CA VAL A 95 14.08 3.86 -27.29
C VAL A 95 14.13 3.68 -28.83
#